data_eec820de70570706ea10ec51a37017d0
#
_entry.id   eec820de70570706ea10ec51a37017d0
#
_cell.length_a   1.000
_cell.length_b   1.000
_cell.length_c   1.000
_cell.angle_alpha   90.00
_cell.angle_beta   90.00
_cell.angle_gamma   90.00
#
_symmetry.space_group_name_H-M   'P 1'
#
loop_
_entity.id
_entity.type
_entity.pdbx_description
1 polymer ?
#
loop_
_entity_poly.entity_id
_entity_poly.type
_entity_poly.pdbx_seq_one_letter_code
_entity_poly.pdbx_strand_id
1 'polypeptide(L)'
;MSKWRCTVCGYISEGKEPPESCPICGVDASLFEKTEEKESANDCLADVNKALRAISYGLYIVSSRKGDKLNGQCANTVFQITSDPVQIAVGINKNNLTHEYISESGVFSVNILRQDGMPLVKNFGFRSGREVDKFAEVDYELGSEGLPRINDCLASLECKVVGSIDLGTHTLFVGEVLCGRARDNGEPMTYAQYHQLKNQPSKGDRVKNVTTWRCKVCEYTHEGSEPPEACPVCGVGREEFEKVE
;
A
#
# COMPACT_ATOMS: atom_id res chain seq x y z
N MET A 1 19.57 -28.81 9.55
CA MET A 1 20.48 -29.38 10.57
C MET A 1 20.11 -28.77 11.89
N SER A 2 20.16 -29.53 13.01
CA SER A 2 19.83 -28.94 14.31
C SER A 2 20.99 -28.07 14.81
N LYS A 3 20.66 -26.97 15.52
CA LYS A 3 21.67 -26.13 16.17
C LYS A 3 21.64 -26.41 17.66
N TRP A 4 22.81 -26.48 18.26
CA TRP A 4 23.01 -26.77 19.68
C TRP A 4 23.76 -25.62 20.32
N ARG A 5 23.21 -25.03 21.39
CA ARG A 5 23.80 -23.91 22.11
C ARG A 5 24.38 -24.38 23.43
N CYS A 6 25.64 -24.10 23.69
CA CYS A 6 26.25 -24.29 24.98
C CYS A 6 25.62 -23.34 26.02
N THR A 7 25.09 -23.86 27.11
CA THR A 7 24.41 -23.08 28.15
C THR A 7 25.37 -22.24 28.99
N VAL A 8 26.68 -22.55 28.94
CA VAL A 8 27.71 -21.87 29.73
C VAL A 8 28.33 -20.67 28.98
N CYS A 9 28.71 -20.83 27.72
CA CYS A 9 29.39 -19.77 26.97
C CYS A 9 28.64 -19.24 25.75
N GLY A 10 27.47 -19.84 25.43
CA GLY A 10 26.66 -19.41 24.29
C GLY A 10 27.16 -19.89 22.92
N TYR A 11 28.24 -20.68 22.86
CA TYR A 11 28.74 -21.24 21.60
C TYR A 11 27.65 -22.07 20.90
N ILE A 12 27.52 -21.91 19.57
CA ILE A 12 26.54 -22.64 18.74
C ILE A 12 27.29 -23.62 17.84
N SER A 13 26.88 -24.89 17.90
CA SER A 13 27.34 -25.96 17.00
C SER A 13 26.20 -26.43 16.11
N GLU A 14 26.49 -26.73 14.84
CA GLU A 14 25.53 -27.32 13.90
C GLU A 14 25.82 -28.83 13.73
N GLY A 15 24.79 -29.66 13.94
CA GLY A 15 24.92 -31.10 13.83
C GLY A 15 23.62 -31.84 14.10
N LYS A 16 23.59 -33.14 13.89
CA LYS A 16 22.47 -34.02 14.31
C LYS A 16 22.40 -34.14 15.83
N GLU A 17 23.57 -34.10 16.49
CA GLU A 17 23.78 -34.24 17.92
C GLU A 17 24.69 -33.10 18.40
N PRO A 18 24.70 -32.78 19.73
CA PRO A 18 25.62 -31.78 20.27
C PRO A 18 27.07 -32.31 20.17
N PRO A 19 28.09 -31.45 20.13
CA PRO A 19 29.48 -31.86 20.16
C PRO A 19 29.81 -32.53 21.51
N GLU A 20 30.72 -33.48 21.54
CA GLU A 20 31.13 -34.20 22.76
C GLU A 20 31.66 -33.25 23.84
N SER A 21 32.29 -32.13 23.43
CA SER A 21 32.72 -31.05 24.30
C SER A 21 32.67 -29.70 23.61
N CYS A 22 32.47 -28.66 24.39
CA CYS A 22 32.45 -27.29 23.87
C CYS A 22 33.86 -26.80 23.54
N PRO A 23 34.14 -26.40 22.27
CA PRO A 23 35.48 -25.99 21.87
C PRO A 23 35.93 -24.68 22.52
N ILE A 24 35.00 -23.92 23.15
CA ILE A 24 35.28 -22.62 23.76
C ILE A 24 35.52 -22.76 25.27
N CYS A 25 34.64 -23.50 26.00
CA CYS A 25 34.71 -23.56 27.46
C CYS A 25 34.94 -24.97 28.03
N GLY A 26 35.07 -26.01 27.16
CA GLY A 26 35.43 -27.35 27.54
C GLY A 26 34.34 -28.18 28.22
N VAL A 27 33.13 -27.68 28.39
CA VAL A 27 32.02 -28.45 29.00
C VAL A 27 31.53 -29.54 28.06
N ASP A 28 31.01 -30.64 28.65
CA ASP A 28 30.54 -31.79 27.88
C ASP A 28 29.18 -31.56 27.20
N ALA A 29 28.75 -32.54 26.37
CA ALA A 29 27.55 -32.51 25.58
C ALA A 29 26.27 -32.28 26.39
N SER A 30 26.23 -32.63 27.69
CA SER A 30 25.04 -32.52 28.54
C SER A 30 24.63 -31.06 28.80
N LEU A 31 25.58 -30.14 28.60
CA LEU A 31 25.35 -28.67 28.78
C LEU A 31 25.07 -27.96 27.43
N PHE A 32 24.62 -28.71 26.44
CA PHE A 32 24.10 -28.17 25.21
C PHE A 32 22.59 -28.34 25.12
N GLU A 33 21.90 -27.26 24.80
CA GLU A 33 20.48 -27.26 24.54
C GLU A 33 20.24 -27.17 23.04
N LYS A 34 19.28 -27.94 22.54
CA LYS A 34 18.82 -27.82 21.16
C LYS A 34 18.12 -26.47 21.00
N THR A 35 18.68 -25.59 20.20
CA THR A 35 17.97 -24.35 19.82
C THR A 35 16.88 -24.74 18.83
N GLU A 36 15.63 -24.63 19.23
CA GLU A 36 14.56 -24.54 18.28
C GLU A 36 14.80 -23.24 17.48
N GLU A 37 14.83 -23.33 16.15
CA GLU A 37 14.79 -22.14 15.32
C GLU A 37 13.42 -21.47 15.59
N LYS A 38 13.37 -20.59 16.57
CA LYS A 38 12.34 -19.57 16.58
C LYS A 38 12.65 -18.70 15.37
N GLU A 39 11.80 -18.75 14.37
CA GLU A 39 11.80 -17.77 13.28
C GLU A 39 12.14 -16.43 13.89
N SER A 40 13.17 -15.75 13.40
CA SER A 40 13.52 -14.44 13.93
C SER A 40 12.30 -13.53 13.73
N ALA A 41 12.06 -12.59 14.63
CA ALA A 41 10.96 -11.66 14.48
C ALA A 41 11.02 -10.93 13.11
N ASN A 42 12.22 -10.77 12.56
CA ASN A 42 12.45 -10.21 11.24
C ASN A 42 12.00 -11.15 10.10
N ASP A 43 12.23 -12.48 10.22
CA ASP A 43 11.80 -13.43 9.20
C ASP A 43 10.27 -13.53 9.19
N CYS A 44 9.65 -13.56 10.36
CA CYS A 44 8.18 -13.51 10.48
C CYS A 44 7.60 -12.22 9.86
N LEU A 45 8.22 -11.06 10.08
CA LEU A 45 7.76 -9.80 9.51
C LEU A 45 7.94 -9.74 7.99
N ALA A 46 9.02 -10.31 7.46
CA ALA A 46 9.22 -10.43 6.01
C ALA A 46 8.14 -11.32 5.36
N ASP A 47 7.79 -12.44 6.00
CA ASP A 47 6.72 -13.32 5.52
C ASP A 47 5.32 -12.68 5.64
N VAL A 48 5.05 -11.89 6.68
CA VAL A 48 3.82 -11.10 6.80
C VAL A 48 3.67 -10.15 5.62
N ASN A 49 4.70 -9.38 5.29
CA ASN A 49 4.68 -8.45 4.16
C ASN A 49 4.45 -9.17 2.82
N LYS A 50 5.06 -10.33 2.64
CA LYS A 50 4.87 -11.16 1.44
C LYS A 50 3.44 -11.71 1.35
N ALA A 51 2.88 -12.18 2.46
CA ALA A 51 1.49 -12.65 2.54
C ALA A 51 0.49 -11.52 2.26
N LEU A 52 0.70 -10.32 2.82
CA LEU A 52 -0.16 -9.16 2.57
C LEU A 52 -0.21 -8.76 1.09
N ARG A 53 0.87 -8.95 0.34
CA ARG A 53 0.89 -8.71 -1.12
C ARG A 53 0.09 -9.73 -1.92
N ALA A 54 -0.21 -10.90 -1.37
CA ALA A 54 -1.07 -11.90 -2.00
C ALA A 54 -2.56 -11.57 -1.86
N ILE A 55 -2.95 -10.57 -1.03
CA ILE A 55 -4.32 -10.12 -0.93
C ILE A 55 -4.71 -9.42 -2.24
N SER A 56 -5.84 -9.83 -2.81
CA SER A 56 -6.41 -9.19 -4.00
C SER A 56 -7.06 -7.87 -3.64
N TYR A 57 -6.55 -6.78 -4.25
CA TYR A 57 -7.15 -5.46 -4.17
C TYR A 57 -7.45 -4.93 -5.56
N GLY A 58 -8.57 -4.20 -5.68
CA GLY A 58 -8.78 -3.29 -6.79
C GLY A 58 -7.97 -2.00 -6.60
N LEU A 59 -8.07 -1.10 -7.58
CA LEU A 59 -7.50 0.25 -7.48
C LEU A 59 -8.58 1.28 -7.83
N TYR A 60 -8.68 2.31 -7.01
CA TYR A 60 -9.80 3.25 -6.99
C TYR A 60 -9.32 4.68 -6.85
N ILE A 61 -10.10 5.63 -7.34
CA ILE A 61 -9.98 7.03 -6.90
C ILE A 61 -11.12 7.29 -5.93
N VAL A 62 -10.76 7.47 -4.65
CA VAL A 62 -11.69 7.91 -3.62
C VAL A 62 -11.66 9.43 -3.57
N SER A 63 -12.83 10.06 -3.70
CA SER A 63 -12.94 11.51 -3.77
C SER A 63 -13.98 12.05 -2.81
N SER A 64 -13.83 13.30 -2.41
CA SER A 64 -14.79 14.00 -1.56
C SER A 64 -14.73 15.49 -1.85
N ARG A 65 -15.58 16.26 -1.17
CA ARG A 65 -15.71 17.71 -1.31
C ARG A 65 -15.65 18.45 0.03
N LYS A 66 -15.24 19.70 -0.04
CA LYS A 66 -15.36 20.67 1.04
C LYS A 66 -15.90 21.98 0.46
N GLY A 67 -17.19 22.25 0.68
CA GLY A 67 -17.91 23.25 -0.10
C GLY A 67 -17.84 22.90 -1.59
N ASP A 68 -17.35 23.84 -2.40
CA ASP A 68 -17.18 23.68 -3.85
C ASP A 68 -15.81 23.10 -4.25
N LYS A 69 -14.91 22.85 -3.29
CA LYS A 69 -13.60 22.28 -3.56
C LYS A 69 -13.67 20.77 -3.57
N LEU A 70 -13.08 20.16 -4.61
CA LEU A 70 -12.97 18.72 -4.76
C LEU A 70 -11.55 18.27 -4.42
N ASN A 71 -11.43 17.10 -3.83
CA ASN A 71 -10.15 16.41 -3.71
C ASN A 71 -10.35 14.89 -3.83
N GLY A 72 -9.31 14.20 -4.27
CA GLY A 72 -9.31 12.76 -4.37
C GLY A 72 -7.91 12.17 -4.19
N GLN A 73 -7.88 10.87 -3.93
CA GLN A 73 -6.66 10.10 -3.80
C GLN A 73 -6.82 8.71 -4.41
N CYS A 74 -5.72 8.14 -4.87
CA CYS A 74 -5.68 6.73 -5.21
C CYS A 74 -5.71 5.87 -3.94
N ALA A 75 -6.53 4.83 -3.92
CA ALA A 75 -6.68 3.92 -2.80
C ALA A 75 -6.90 2.48 -3.30
N ASN A 76 -6.42 1.50 -2.53
CA ASN A 76 -6.66 0.08 -2.76
C ASN A 76 -7.58 -0.55 -1.70
N THR A 77 -7.76 0.11 -0.57
CA THR A 77 -8.59 -0.39 0.54
C THR A 77 -10.03 0.05 0.37
N VAL A 78 -10.74 -0.62 -0.53
CA VAL A 78 -12.17 -0.44 -0.78
C VAL A 78 -12.81 -1.80 -0.98
N PHE A 79 -13.87 -2.10 -0.24
CA PHE A 79 -14.61 -3.36 -0.38
C PHE A 79 -16.05 -3.23 0.09
N GLN A 80 -16.92 -4.05 -0.48
CA GLN A 80 -18.32 -4.16 -0.07
C GLN A 80 -18.41 -4.90 1.27
N ILE A 81 -19.24 -4.39 2.20
CA ILE A 81 -19.48 -4.99 3.51
C ILE A 81 -20.83 -5.69 3.58
N THR A 82 -21.89 -5.01 3.15
CA THR A 82 -23.26 -5.50 3.19
C THR A 82 -23.97 -5.30 1.86
N SER A 83 -25.03 -6.07 1.64
CA SER A 83 -25.86 -5.99 0.43
C SER A 83 -27.23 -5.35 0.68
N ASP A 84 -27.70 -5.29 1.92
CA ASP A 84 -28.93 -4.64 2.31
C ASP A 84 -28.81 -4.07 3.75
N PRO A 85 -28.72 -2.74 3.93
CA PRO A 85 -28.45 -1.77 2.88
C PRO A 85 -27.07 -2.00 2.24
N VAL A 86 -26.88 -1.54 1.01
CA VAL A 86 -25.58 -1.65 0.34
C VAL A 86 -24.57 -0.74 1.01
N GLN A 87 -23.52 -1.31 1.61
CA GLN A 87 -22.46 -0.56 2.28
C GLN A 87 -21.08 -1.00 1.81
N ILE A 88 -20.18 -0.04 1.72
CA ILE A 88 -18.75 -0.24 1.42
C ILE A 88 -17.87 0.36 2.50
N ALA A 89 -16.68 -0.21 2.67
CA ALA A 89 -15.64 0.37 3.52
C ALA A 89 -14.50 0.95 2.69
N VAL A 90 -13.92 2.06 3.16
CA VAL A 90 -12.72 2.67 2.59
C VAL A 90 -11.74 3.05 3.70
N GLY A 91 -10.47 2.60 3.57
CA GLY A 91 -9.40 2.93 4.49
C GLY A 91 -8.62 4.16 4.00
N ILE A 92 -8.66 5.27 4.73
CA ILE A 92 -8.06 6.54 4.33
C ILE A 92 -7.05 7.01 5.39
N ASN A 93 -5.82 7.31 4.94
CA ASN A 93 -4.78 7.86 5.80
C ASN A 93 -5.18 9.26 6.30
N LYS A 94 -5.04 9.49 7.61
CA LYS A 94 -5.42 10.74 8.27
C LYS A 94 -4.63 11.97 7.80
N ASN A 95 -3.42 11.78 7.27
CA ASN A 95 -2.59 12.87 6.75
C ASN A 95 -3.05 13.36 5.36
N ASN A 96 -3.92 12.62 4.69
CA ASN A 96 -4.38 12.96 3.36
C ASN A 96 -5.51 14.00 3.39
N LEU A 97 -5.47 14.97 2.47
CA LEU A 97 -6.51 16.00 2.34
C LEU A 97 -7.90 15.40 2.09
N THR A 98 -7.96 14.25 1.39
CA THR A 98 -9.23 13.53 1.16
C THR A 98 -9.87 13.07 2.46
N HIS A 99 -9.06 12.68 3.47
CA HIS A 99 -9.56 12.31 4.79
C HIS A 99 -10.29 13.49 5.46
N GLU A 100 -9.68 14.68 5.42
CA GLU A 100 -10.29 15.91 5.98
C GLU A 100 -11.64 16.21 5.31
N TYR A 101 -11.68 16.07 3.97
CA TYR A 101 -12.91 16.35 3.21
C TYR A 101 -14.02 15.33 3.52
N ILE A 102 -13.70 14.04 3.62
CA ILE A 102 -14.67 13.00 4.01
C ILE A 102 -15.19 13.25 5.43
N SER A 103 -14.28 13.55 6.37
CA SER A 103 -14.63 13.79 7.78
C SER A 103 -15.54 15.02 7.95
N GLU A 104 -15.37 16.05 7.13
CA GLU A 104 -16.15 17.27 7.20
C GLU A 104 -17.48 17.16 6.45
N SER A 105 -17.46 16.61 5.24
CA SER A 105 -18.66 16.54 4.39
C SER A 105 -19.58 15.36 4.71
N GLY A 106 -19.05 14.30 5.28
CA GLY A 106 -19.77 13.05 5.52
C GLY A 106 -20.14 12.27 4.25
N VAL A 107 -19.52 12.62 3.09
CA VAL A 107 -19.79 11.95 1.81
C VAL A 107 -18.49 11.68 1.05
N PHE A 108 -18.50 10.61 0.23
CA PHE A 108 -17.38 10.31 -0.66
C PHE A 108 -17.85 9.58 -1.92
N SER A 109 -17.08 9.69 -2.99
CA SER A 109 -17.25 8.84 -4.17
C SER A 109 -16.11 7.85 -4.31
N VAL A 110 -16.42 6.70 -4.89
CA VAL A 110 -15.43 5.69 -5.30
C VAL A 110 -15.52 5.52 -6.80
N ASN A 111 -14.43 5.83 -7.50
CA ASN A 111 -14.32 5.67 -8.94
C ASN A 111 -13.42 4.45 -9.22
N ILE A 112 -13.95 3.44 -9.89
CA ILE A 112 -13.29 2.16 -10.14
C ILE A 112 -12.41 2.31 -11.38
N LEU A 113 -11.10 2.18 -11.21
CA LEU A 113 -10.12 2.38 -12.29
C LEU A 113 -10.18 1.25 -13.33
N ARG A 114 -10.00 1.63 -14.58
CA ARG A 114 -9.73 0.73 -15.72
C ARG A 114 -8.27 0.30 -15.73
N GLN A 115 -7.95 -0.79 -16.44
CA GLN A 115 -6.58 -1.27 -16.58
C GLN A 115 -5.62 -0.23 -17.19
N ASP A 116 -6.11 0.65 -18.05
CA ASP A 116 -5.35 1.75 -18.67
C ASP A 116 -5.32 3.04 -17.83
N GLY A 117 -5.88 3.02 -16.61
CA GLY A 117 -6.02 4.16 -15.71
C GLY A 117 -4.74 4.66 -15.04
N MET A 118 -3.55 4.27 -15.52
CA MET A 118 -2.26 4.76 -14.96
C MET A 118 -2.11 6.29 -14.95
N PRO A 119 -2.64 7.08 -15.90
CA PRO A 119 -2.61 8.54 -15.80
C PRO A 119 -3.36 9.06 -14.55
N LEU A 120 -4.53 8.49 -14.23
CA LEU A 120 -5.28 8.82 -13.02
C LEU A 120 -4.53 8.40 -11.74
N VAL A 121 -3.88 7.23 -11.76
CA VAL A 121 -3.03 6.80 -10.62
C VAL A 121 -1.90 7.80 -10.38
N LYS A 122 -1.21 8.27 -11.44
CA LYS A 122 -0.15 9.28 -11.32
C LYS A 122 -0.67 10.59 -10.76
N ASN A 123 -1.81 11.08 -11.24
CA ASN A 123 -2.39 12.34 -10.79
C ASN A 123 -2.90 12.28 -9.34
N PHE A 124 -3.66 11.23 -8.99
CA PHE A 124 -4.30 11.14 -7.68
C PHE A 124 -3.43 10.46 -6.61
N GLY A 125 -2.44 9.65 -7.01
CA GLY A 125 -1.58 8.89 -6.09
C GLY A 125 -0.25 9.57 -5.73
N PHE A 126 0.32 10.39 -6.65
CA PHE A 126 1.66 10.95 -6.47
C PHE A 126 1.72 12.48 -6.35
N ARG A 127 0.57 13.15 -6.37
CA ARG A 127 0.49 14.61 -6.18
C ARG A 127 -0.33 14.93 -4.94
N SER A 128 0.01 16.03 -4.26
CA SER A 128 -0.75 16.50 -3.10
C SER A 128 -1.87 17.45 -3.53
N GLY A 129 -3.11 17.20 -3.06
CA GLY A 129 -4.22 18.13 -3.28
C GLY A 129 -4.10 19.44 -2.48
N ARG A 130 -3.10 19.54 -1.59
CA ARG A 130 -2.76 20.80 -0.90
C ARG A 130 -1.95 21.74 -1.78
N GLU A 131 -1.29 21.19 -2.82
CA GLU A 131 -0.39 21.94 -3.71
C GLU A 131 -1.01 22.18 -5.08
N VAL A 132 -1.83 21.24 -5.55
CA VAL A 132 -2.41 21.29 -6.89
C VAL A 132 -3.89 20.92 -6.87
N ASP A 133 -4.66 21.50 -7.78
CA ASP A 133 -6.01 21.03 -8.09
C ASP A 133 -5.88 19.76 -8.96
N LYS A 134 -6.18 18.61 -8.36
CA LYS A 134 -6.10 17.31 -9.05
C LYS A 134 -7.22 17.09 -10.05
N PHE A 135 -8.29 17.88 -10.00
CA PHE A 135 -9.42 17.78 -10.93
C PHE A 135 -9.34 18.74 -12.10
N ALA A 136 -8.39 19.69 -12.12
CA ALA A 136 -8.29 20.71 -13.16
C ALA A 136 -8.21 20.17 -14.61
N GLU A 137 -7.58 18.99 -14.79
CA GLU A 137 -7.37 18.36 -16.11
C GLU A 137 -8.08 16.99 -16.20
N VAL A 138 -9.03 16.71 -15.32
CA VAL A 138 -9.76 15.44 -15.28
C VAL A 138 -11.15 15.66 -15.82
N ASP A 139 -11.57 14.79 -16.75
CA ASP A 139 -12.94 14.78 -17.25
C ASP A 139 -13.86 14.07 -16.24
N TYR A 140 -14.79 14.81 -15.64
CA TYR A 140 -15.74 14.30 -14.67
C TYR A 140 -17.08 15.04 -14.74
N GLU A 141 -18.10 14.42 -14.20
CA GLU A 141 -19.39 15.04 -13.92
C GLU A 141 -19.66 15.02 -12.42
N LEU A 142 -20.47 15.94 -11.93
CA LEU A 142 -20.94 15.92 -10.55
C LEU A 142 -22.19 15.04 -10.44
N GLY A 143 -22.20 14.15 -9.46
CA GLY A 143 -23.35 13.37 -9.10
C GLY A 143 -24.33 14.10 -8.17
N SER A 144 -25.31 13.39 -7.65
CA SER A 144 -26.39 13.94 -6.81
C SER A 144 -25.89 14.59 -5.52
N GLU A 145 -24.80 14.03 -4.97
CA GLU A 145 -24.18 14.54 -3.73
C GLU A 145 -23.10 15.61 -4.01
N GLY A 146 -22.98 16.08 -5.25
CA GLY A 146 -21.94 17.01 -5.67
C GLY A 146 -20.53 16.37 -5.65
N LEU A 147 -20.47 15.06 -5.79
CA LEU A 147 -19.24 14.30 -5.80
C LEU A 147 -18.78 14.01 -7.24
N PRO A 148 -17.45 13.99 -7.49
CA PRO A 148 -16.95 13.76 -8.84
C PRO A 148 -17.11 12.28 -9.25
N ARG A 149 -17.69 12.08 -10.42
CA ARG A 149 -17.76 10.82 -11.17
C ARG A 149 -16.83 10.93 -12.36
N ILE A 150 -15.67 10.32 -12.26
CA ILE A 150 -14.62 10.43 -13.30
C ILE A 150 -15.03 9.62 -14.53
N ASN A 151 -15.02 10.27 -15.70
CA ASN A 151 -15.51 9.67 -16.94
C ASN A 151 -14.61 8.53 -17.44
N ASP A 152 -13.31 8.58 -17.22
CA ASP A 152 -12.34 7.53 -17.59
C ASP A 152 -12.30 6.34 -16.60
N CYS A 153 -13.31 6.19 -15.74
CA CYS A 153 -13.46 5.06 -14.83
C CYS A 153 -14.57 4.11 -15.28
N LEU A 154 -14.47 2.83 -14.91
CA LEU A 154 -15.48 1.79 -15.24
C LEU A 154 -16.81 2.06 -14.59
N ALA A 155 -16.76 2.52 -13.35
CA ALA A 155 -17.96 2.81 -12.55
C ALA A 155 -17.62 3.82 -11.47
N SER A 156 -18.68 4.47 -10.96
CA SER A 156 -18.59 5.38 -9.83
C SER A 156 -19.72 5.08 -8.84
N LEU A 157 -19.40 5.11 -7.55
CA LEU A 157 -20.36 4.98 -6.45
C LEU A 157 -20.34 6.27 -5.64
N GLU A 158 -21.49 6.76 -5.22
CA GLU A 158 -21.61 7.87 -4.26
C GLU A 158 -22.12 7.33 -2.94
N CYS A 159 -21.44 7.72 -1.86
CA CYS A 159 -21.66 7.16 -0.55
C CYS A 159 -21.80 8.25 0.50
N LYS A 160 -22.71 7.98 1.45
CA LYS A 160 -22.84 8.75 2.69
C LYS A 160 -22.19 7.97 3.83
N VAL A 161 -21.33 8.63 4.59
CA VAL A 161 -20.71 8.02 5.77
C VAL A 161 -21.77 7.71 6.82
N VAL A 162 -21.86 6.45 7.21
CA VAL A 162 -22.77 5.94 8.26
C VAL A 162 -22.02 5.47 9.49
N GLY A 163 -20.69 5.33 9.41
CA GLY A 163 -19.83 4.94 10.52
C GLY A 163 -18.36 5.12 10.19
N SER A 164 -17.53 5.13 11.24
CA SER A 164 -16.08 5.16 11.08
C SER A 164 -15.37 4.52 12.26
N ILE A 165 -14.19 3.95 11.99
CA ILE A 165 -13.31 3.33 13.01
C ILE A 165 -11.93 3.98 12.91
N ASP A 166 -11.44 4.50 14.03
CA ASP A 166 -10.09 5.02 14.15
C ASP A 166 -9.09 3.87 14.30
N LEU A 167 -8.14 3.76 13.36
CA LEU A 167 -7.10 2.74 13.33
C LEU A 167 -5.70 3.35 13.55
N GLY A 168 -5.61 4.49 14.24
CA GLY A 168 -4.36 5.21 14.49
C GLY A 168 -3.95 6.06 13.29
N THR A 169 -3.21 5.51 12.34
CA THR A 169 -2.75 6.23 11.11
C THR A 169 -3.84 6.42 10.06
N HIS A 170 -4.87 5.58 10.07
CA HIS A 170 -5.97 5.57 9.11
C HIS A 170 -7.32 5.62 9.82
N THR A 171 -8.31 6.08 9.10
CA THR A 171 -9.73 5.90 9.47
C THR A 171 -10.37 4.96 8.44
N LEU A 172 -11.05 3.92 8.93
CA LEU A 172 -11.93 3.11 8.12
C LEU A 172 -13.31 3.77 8.12
N PHE A 173 -13.70 4.38 7.01
CA PHE A 173 -15.05 4.92 6.82
C PHE A 173 -15.96 3.84 6.26
N VAL A 174 -17.17 3.73 6.82
CA VAL A 174 -18.26 2.91 6.30
C VAL A 174 -19.26 3.84 5.62
N GLY A 175 -19.50 3.61 4.34
CA GLY A 175 -20.42 4.41 3.55
C GLY A 175 -21.59 3.59 3.02
N GLU A 176 -22.82 4.08 3.23
CA GLU A 176 -24.00 3.58 2.53
C GLU A 176 -23.98 4.09 1.10
N VAL A 177 -24.14 3.21 0.14
CA VAL A 177 -24.16 3.56 -1.28
C VAL A 177 -25.51 4.14 -1.64
N LEU A 178 -25.53 5.43 -1.99
CA LEU A 178 -26.75 6.18 -2.37
C LEU A 178 -27.05 6.04 -3.86
N CYS A 179 -25.99 6.03 -4.69
CA CYS A 179 -26.11 5.97 -6.14
C CYS A 179 -24.87 5.33 -6.76
N GLY A 180 -25.04 4.66 -7.88
CA GLY A 180 -23.98 4.06 -8.66
C GLY A 180 -24.19 4.28 -10.16
N ARG A 181 -23.09 4.39 -10.90
CA ARG A 181 -23.11 4.44 -12.35
C ARG A 181 -22.03 3.53 -12.92
N ALA A 182 -22.43 2.50 -13.63
CA ALA A 182 -21.54 1.70 -14.45
C ALA A 182 -21.49 2.29 -15.87
N ARG A 183 -20.29 2.36 -16.46
CA ARG A 183 -20.12 3.00 -17.78
C ARG A 183 -19.83 2.02 -18.89
N ASP A 184 -18.98 1.05 -18.68
CA ASP A 184 -18.53 0.21 -19.79
C ASP A 184 -18.11 -1.19 -19.35
N ASN A 185 -18.01 -2.08 -20.34
CA ASN A 185 -17.49 -3.44 -20.22
C ASN A 185 -15.97 -3.41 -20.35
N GLY A 186 -15.28 -2.97 -19.33
CA GLY A 186 -13.82 -2.99 -19.24
C GLY A 186 -13.37 -3.88 -18.09
N GLU A 187 -12.07 -4.13 -18.02
CA GLU A 187 -11.46 -4.85 -16.92
C GLU A 187 -10.99 -3.86 -15.84
N PRO A 188 -11.28 -4.11 -14.55
CA PRO A 188 -10.81 -3.26 -13.48
C PRO A 188 -9.31 -3.40 -13.28
N MET A 189 -8.64 -2.29 -12.93
CA MET A 189 -7.25 -2.32 -12.52
C MET A 189 -7.13 -2.97 -11.14
N THR A 190 -6.34 -4.03 -11.05
CA THR A 190 -5.97 -4.63 -9.78
C THR A 190 -4.67 -4.02 -9.25
N TYR A 191 -4.46 -4.08 -7.95
CA TYR A 191 -3.20 -3.64 -7.33
C TYR A 191 -2.00 -4.45 -7.84
N ALA A 192 -2.18 -5.73 -8.13
CA ALA A 192 -1.16 -6.57 -8.74
C ALA A 192 -0.76 -6.10 -10.15
N GLN A 193 -1.75 -5.76 -10.99
CA GLN A 193 -1.48 -5.19 -12.33
C GLN A 193 -0.79 -3.83 -12.26
N TYR A 194 -1.22 -2.97 -11.31
CA TYR A 194 -0.53 -1.70 -11.07
C TYR A 194 0.96 -1.91 -10.79
N HIS A 195 1.33 -2.88 -9.93
CA HIS A 195 2.73 -3.18 -9.65
C HIS A 195 3.49 -3.69 -10.89
N GLN A 196 2.84 -4.49 -11.74
CA GLN A 196 3.44 -4.94 -13.00
C GLN A 196 3.68 -3.76 -13.96
N LEU A 197 2.69 -2.87 -14.12
CA LEU A 197 2.78 -1.69 -14.99
C LEU A 197 3.79 -0.66 -14.49
N LYS A 198 3.85 -0.44 -13.17
CA LYS A 198 4.80 0.46 -12.55
C LYS A 198 6.26 0.07 -12.81
N ASN A 199 6.54 -1.24 -12.87
CA ASN A 199 7.87 -1.78 -13.07
C ASN A 199 8.24 -1.97 -14.56
N GLN A 200 7.32 -1.65 -15.50
CA GLN A 200 7.63 -1.65 -16.93
C GLN A 200 8.33 -0.35 -17.30
N PRO A 201 9.49 -0.40 -17.98
CA PRO A 201 10.12 0.81 -18.50
C PRO A 201 9.18 1.47 -19.51
N SER A 202 8.89 2.75 -19.31
CA SER A 202 8.07 3.54 -20.21
C SER A 202 8.64 3.49 -21.64
N LYS A 203 7.81 3.14 -22.62
CA LYS A 203 8.18 3.16 -24.04
C LYS A 203 8.42 4.61 -24.50
N GLY A 204 9.51 5.24 -24.07
CA GLY A 204 9.79 6.62 -24.48
C GLY A 204 11.10 7.22 -23.99
N ASP A 205 11.63 6.79 -22.86
CA ASP A 205 12.84 7.39 -22.29
C ASP A 205 14.03 6.42 -22.28
N ARG A 206 14.77 6.38 -23.38
CA ARG A 206 16.18 5.96 -23.35
C ARG A 206 17.00 7.12 -22.77
N VAL A 207 16.93 7.33 -21.46
CA VAL A 207 17.88 8.20 -20.76
C VAL A 207 19.07 7.36 -20.35
N LYS A 208 20.24 7.76 -20.83
CA LYS A 208 21.54 7.16 -20.52
C LYS A 208 21.84 7.36 -19.02
N ASN A 209 22.19 6.26 -18.32
CA ASN A 209 22.74 6.24 -16.96
C ASN A 209 21.83 6.71 -15.83
N VAL A 210 20.62 6.17 -15.74
CA VAL A 210 19.79 6.34 -14.55
C VAL A 210 19.97 5.10 -13.65
N THR A 211 20.37 5.33 -12.41
CA THR A 211 20.44 4.29 -11.39
C THR A 211 19.05 4.06 -10.81
N THR A 212 18.62 2.80 -10.69
CA THR A 212 17.40 2.45 -10.00
C THR A 212 17.71 2.19 -8.52
N TRP A 213 17.00 2.87 -7.65
CA TRP A 213 17.10 2.74 -6.19
C TRP A 213 15.83 2.07 -5.67
N ARG A 214 15.96 1.09 -4.78
CA ARG A 214 14.84 0.38 -4.17
C ARG A 214 14.81 0.63 -2.67
N CYS A 215 13.66 1.04 -2.14
CA CYS A 215 13.44 1.14 -0.71
C CYS A 215 13.38 -0.26 -0.09
N LYS A 216 14.24 -0.56 0.88
CA LYS A 216 14.32 -1.85 1.57
C LYS A 216 13.08 -2.16 2.41
N VAL A 217 12.31 -1.13 2.78
CA VAL A 217 11.14 -1.29 3.67
C VAL A 217 9.86 -1.57 2.89
N CYS A 218 9.59 -0.84 1.78
CA CYS A 218 8.34 -0.96 1.03
C CYS A 218 8.53 -1.33 -0.44
N GLU A 219 9.80 -1.56 -0.87
CA GLU A 219 10.19 -1.89 -2.25
C GLU A 219 9.81 -0.83 -3.29
N TYR A 220 9.47 0.38 -2.86
CA TYR A 220 9.33 1.50 -3.78
C TYR A 220 10.62 1.69 -4.57
N THR A 221 10.50 1.82 -5.90
CA THR A 221 11.64 2.07 -6.79
C THR A 221 11.66 3.52 -7.23
N HIS A 222 12.84 4.13 -7.19
CA HIS A 222 13.13 5.47 -7.67
C HIS A 222 14.21 5.42 -8.73
N GLU A 223 14.00 6.10 -9.84
CA GLU A 223 15.00 6.27 -10.90
C GLU A 223 15.62 7.65 -10.80
N GLY A 224 16.93 7.69 -10.59
CA GLY A 224 17.66 8.96 -10.43
C GLY A 224 19.15 8.71 -10.25
N SER A 225 19.94 9.79 -10.29
CA SER A 225 21.39 9.74 -9.99
C SER A 225 21.65 9.38 -8.51
N GLU A 226 20.69 9.70 -7.64
CA GLU A 226 20.73 9.48 -6.20
C GLU A 226 19.36 9.02 -5.68
N PRO A 227 19.31 8.32 -4.51
CA PRO A 227 18.04 7.99 -3.88
C PRO A 227 17.34 9.26 -3.36
N PRO A 228 16.01 9.27 -3.24
CA PRO A 228 15.27 10.41 -2.70
C PRO A 228 15.61 10.61 -1.22
N GLU A 229 15.44 11.83 -0.69
CA GLU A 229 15.71 12.14 0.73
C GLU A 229 14.83 11.35 1.69
N ALA A 230 13.58 11.09 1.27
CA ALA A 230 12.66 10.23 2.00
C ALA A 230 11.81 9.42 1.02
N CYS A 231 11.45 8.19 1.41
CA CYS A 231 10.57 7.34 0.61
C CYS A 231 9.16 7.94 0.56
N PRO A 232 8.61 8.24 -0.64
CA PRO A 232 7.28 8.84 -0.77
C PRO A 232 6.15 7.90 -0.37
N VAL A 233 6.45 6.60 -0.17
CA VAL A 233 5.45 5.58 0.18
C VAL A 233 5.42 5.30 1.67
N CYS A 234 6.60 5.12 2.31
CA CYS A 234 6.66 4.72 3.72
C CYS A 234 7.38 5.74 4.64
N GLY A 235 7.93 6.84 4.06
CA GLY A 235 8.52 7.93 4.82
C GLY A 235 9.92 7.67 5.37
N VAL A 236 10.53 6.49 5.13
CA VAL A 236 11.90 6.21 5.60
C VAL A 236 12.94 7.04 4.84
N GLY A 237 14.05 7.33 5.47
CA GLY A 237 15.11 8.16 4.92
C GLY A 237 15.90 7.48 3.80
N ARG A 238 16.80 8.27 3.19
CA ARG A 238 17.68 7.88 2.07
C ARG A 238 18.50 6.63 2.36
N GLU A 239 18.91 6.42 3.60
CA GLU A 239 19.75 5.30 4.07
C GLU A 239 19.07 3.92 3.88
N GLU A 240 17.75 3.92 3.75
CA GLU A 240 16.96 2.71 3.51
C GLU A 240 16.77 2.37 2.03
N PHE A 241 17.50 3.05 1.15
CA PHE A 241 17.51 2.71 -0.26
C PHE A 241 18.77 1.91 -0.64
N GLU A 242 18.58 0.90 -1.47
CA GLU A 242 19.65 0.13 -2.09
C GLU A 242 19.63 0.30 -3.61
N LYS A 243 20.80 0.21 -4.22
CA LYS A 243 20.93 0.23 -5.68
C LYS A 243 20.48 -1.12 -6.24
N VAL A 244 19.60 -1.09 -7.22
CA VAL A 244 19.19 -2.27 -7.98
C VAL A 244 20.13 -2.40 -9.19
N GLU A 245 20.81 -3.55 -9.31
CA GLU A 245 21.67 -3.88 -10.46
C GLU A 245 20.85 -4.29 -11.68
#